data_6b545ff4672d2b023fb4439b9036e143
#
_entry.id   6b545ff4672d2b023fb4439b9036e143
#
_cell.length_a   1.000
_cell.length_b   1.000
_cell.length_c   1.000
_cell.angle_alpha   90.00
_cell.angle_beta   90.00
_cell.angle_gamma   90.00
#
_symmetry.space_group_name_H-M   'P 1'
#
loop_
_entity.id
_entity.type
_entity.pdbx_description
1 polymer ?
#
loop_
_entity_poly.entity_id
_entity_poly.type
_entity_poly.pdbx_seq_one_letter_code
_entity_poly.pdbx_strand_id
1 'polypeptide(L)'
;MQQLSGLAAQRGASVTSIVFIIMVLGIAAKLTVAIVPAQIGDYQLTKTLSAQLLESNNNNETAKQFVERVNRQLSINADYNTTAEEVFTFTDKKTGQLAIYKQYAITNNFFSNIDIVNRFEGDIEMAAAE
;
A
#
# COMPACT_ATOMS: atom_id res chain seq x y z
N MET A 1 -25.55 36.89 28.42
CA MET A 1 -25.53 37.87 27.31
C MET A 1 -24.45 37.58 26.31
N GLN A 2 -23.23 37.44 26.76
CA GLN A 2 -22.12 37.15 25.85
C GLN A 2 -22.26 35.80 25.14
N GLN A 3 -22.84 34.82 25.83
CA GLN A 3 -23.05 33.50 25.22
C GLN A 3 -24.07 33.55 24.08
N LEU A 4 -25.12 34.35 24.22
CA LEU A 4 -26.11 34.50 23.16
C LEU A 4 -25.50 35.17 21.91
N SER A 5 -24.68 36.17 22.13
CA SER A 5 -23.98 36.84 21.04
C SER A 5 -23.02 35.91 20.34
N GLY A 6 -22.30 35.09 21.11
CA GLY A 6 -21.43 34.08 20.55
C GLY A 6 -22.16 33.02 19.74
N LEU A 7 -23.27 32.55 20.24
CA LEU A 7 -24.13 31.60 19.56
C LEU A 7 -24.72 32.17 18.26
N ALA A 8 -25.14 33.43 18.29
CA ALA A 8 -25.65 34.09 17.10
C ALA A 8 -24.55 34.24 16.03
N ALA A 9 -23.34 34.61 16.43
CA ALA A 9 -22.20 34.69 15.54
C ALA A 9 -21.85 33.31 14.98
N GLN A 10 -21.90 32.27 15.79
CA GLN A 10 -21.69 30.90 15.37
C GLN A 10 -22.75 30.43 14.38
N ARG A 11 -23.98 30.80 14.56
CA ARG A 11 -25.05 30.49 13.61
C ARG A 11 -24.80 31.11 12.24
N GLY A 12 -24.35 32.37 12.21
CA GLY A 12 -24.04 33.07 10.97
C GLY A 12 -22.91 32.45 10.23
N ALA A 13 -21.89 31.95 10.95
CA ALA A 13 -20.74 31.26 10.38
C ALA A 13 -21.06 29.81 10.07
N SER A 14 -21.99 29.17 10.81
CA SER A 14 -22.13 27.71 10.84
C SER A 14 -22.63 27.10 9.54
N VAL A 15 -23.46 27.80 8.77
CA VAL A 15 -23.99 27.23 7.51
C VAL A 15 -22.84 26.98 6.52
N THR A 16 -22.04 27.99 6.24
CA THR A 16 -20.90 27.87 5.36
C THR A 16 -19.86 26.90 5.95
N SER A 17 -19.62 26.99 7.26
CA SER A 17 -18.67 26.12 7.97
C SER A 17 -19.10 24.67 7.93
N ILE A 18 -20.39 24.39 8.11
CA ILE A 18 -20.92 23.02 8.06
C ILE A 18 -20.75 22.44 6.66
N VAL A 19 -21.08 23.19 5.63
CA VAL A 19 -20.90 22.74 4.23
C VAL A 19 -19.43 22.45 3.97
N PHE A 20 -18.55 23.36 4.39
CA PHE A 20 -17.12 23.19 4.21
C PHE A 20 -16.59 21.94 4.94
N ILE A 21 -17.02 21.74 6.19
CA ILE A 21 -16.61 20.56 6.97
C ILE A 21 -17.09 19.27 6.30
N ILE A 22 -18.33 19.24 5.80
CA ILE A 22 -18.86 18.07 5.11
C ILE A 22 -18.04 17.77 3.85
N MET A 23 -17.67 18.80 3.09
CA MET A 23 -16.81 18.63 1.91
C MET A 23 -15.45 18.08 2.29
N VAL A 24 -14.80 18.63 3.33
CA VAL A 24 -13.49 18.19 3.80
C VAL A 24 -13.55 16.74 4.27
N LEU A 25 -14.59 16.37 5.04
CA LEU A 25 -14.78 15.00 5.53
C LEU A 25 -15.00 14.03 4.36
N GLY A 26 -15.76 14.43 3.35
CA GLY A 26 -15.98 13.62 2.16
C GLY A 26 -14.68 13.37 1.39
N ILE A 27 -13.87 14.40 1.21
CA ILE A 27 -12.56 14.29 0.56
C ILE A 27 -11.64 13.40 1.39
N ALA A 28 -11.59 13.61 2.70
CA ALA A 28 -10.77 12.81 3.60
C ALA A 28 -11.17 11.34 3.57
N ALA A 29 -12.46 11.04 3.54
CA ALA A 29 -12.95 9.67 3.43
C ALA A 29 -12.52 9.02 2.12
N LYS A 30 -12.63 9.74 1.01
CA LYS A 30 -12.18 9.24 -0.30
C LYS A 30 -10.68 8.99 -0.34
N LEU A 31 -9.90 9.91 0.21
CA LEU A 31 -8.44 9.74 0.30
C LEU A 31 -8.08 8.53 1.15
N THR A 32 -8.77 8.35 2.27
CA THR A 32 -8.55 7.20 3.15
C THR A 32 -8.79 5.89 2.40
N VAL A 33 -9.90 5.78 1.68
CA VAL A 33 -10.22 4.59 0.90
C VAL A 33 -9.22 4.36 -0.25
N ALA A 34 -8.66 5.42 -0.79
CA ALA A 34 -7.66 5.32 -1.86
C ALA A 34 -6.27 4.95 -1.34
N ILE A 35 -5.94 5.33 -0.12
CA ILE A 35 -4.57 5.21 0.41
C ILE A 35 -4.44 4.03 1.39
N VAL A 36 -5.35 3.91 2.36
CA VAL A 36 -5.19 2.94 3.46
C VAL A 36 -5.19 1.49 2.99
N PRO A 37 -6.13 1.03 2.13
CA PRO A 37 -6.07 -0.35 1.66
C PRO A 37 -4.79 -0.66 0.89
N ALA A 38 -4.29 0.30 0.10
CA ALA A 38 -3.03 0.13 -0.63
C ALA A 38 -1.85 -0.02 0.33
N GLN A 39 -1.81 0.77 1.40
CA GLN A 39 -0.77 0.69 2.42
C GLN A 39 -0.81 -0.63 3.18
N ILE A 40 -1.99 -1.10 3.53
CA ILE A 40 -2.18 -2.39 4.20
C ILE A 40 -1.74 -3.52 3.28
N GLY A 41 -2.14 -3.47 2.02
CA GLY A 41 -1.75 -4.45 1.02
C GLY A 41 -0.24 -4.50 0.82
N ASP A 42 0.40 -3.34 0.76
CA ASP A 42 1.87 -3.26 0.66
C ASP A 42 2.55 -3.86 1.89
N TYR A 43 2.05 -3.57 3.08
CA TYR A 43 2.59 -4.13 4.32
C TYR A 43 2.52 -5.65 4.31
N GLN A 44 1.36 -6.21 3.92
CA GLN A 44 1.18 -7.66 3.81
C GLN A 44 2.07 -8.27 2.75
N LEU A 45 2.16 -7.63 1.59
CA LEU A 45 3.01 -8.09 0.50
C LEU A 45 4.48 -8.08 0.91
N THR A 46 4.93 -7.00 1.55
CA THR A 46 6.31 -6.88 2.04
C THR A 46 6.64 -7.99 3.03
N LYS A 47 5.74 -8.29 3.95
CA LYS A 47 5.92 -9.39 4.90
C LYS A 47 6.00 -10.73 4.20
N THR A 48 5.13 -10.95 3.22
CA THR A 48 5.12 -12.19 2.44
C THR A 48 6.43 -12.35 1.67
N LEU A 49 6.87 -11.31 0.98
CA LEU A 49 8.13 -11.33 0.24
C LEU A 49 9.32 -11.58 1.16
N SER A 50 9.34 -10.93 2.31
CA SER A 50 10.40 -11.10 3.31
C SER A 50 10.49 -12.54 3.80
N ALA A 51 9.35 -13.14 4.12
CA ALA A 51 9.29 -14.53 4.58
C ALA A 51 9.68 -15.52 3.47
N GLN A 52 9.18 -15.31 2.25
CA GLN A 52 9.50 -16.17 1.12
C GLN A 52 10.98 -16.05 0.74
N LEU A 53 11.54 -14.85 0.84
CA LEU A 53 12.97 -14.63 0.56
C LEU A 53 13.85 -15.41 1.55
N LEU A 54 13.50 -15.36 2.83
CA LEU A 54 14.21 -16.12 3.87
C LEU A 54 14.15 -17.63 3.57
N GLU A 55 12.95 -18.13 3.29
CA GLU A 55 12.75 -19.55 3.02
C GLU A 55 13.51 -19.99 1.77
N SER A 56 13.46 -19.20 0.70
CA SER A 56 14.17 -19.52 -0.54
C SER A 56 15.67 -19.53 -0.33
N ASN A 57 16.21 -18.58 0.41
CA ASN A 57 17.66 -18.54 0.69
C ASN A 57 18.08 -19.69 1.59
N ASN A 58 17.27 -20.06 2.58
CA ASN A 58 17.56 -21.20 3.46
C ASN A 58 17.53 -22.53 2.71
N ASN A 59 16.68 -22.64 1.70
CA ASN A 59 16.54 -23.85 0.89
C ASN A 59 17.43 -23.84 -0.36
N ASN A 60 18.27 -22.82 -0.53
CA ASN A 60 19.14 -22.64 -1.69
C ASN A 60 18.36 -22.70 -3.00
N GLU A 61 17.21 -22.05 -3.04
CA GLU A 61 16.41 -21.97 -4.25
C GLU A 61 16.97 -20.94 -5.21
N THR A 62 16.74 -21.16 -6.50
CA THR A 62 17.18 -20.22 -7.55
C THR A 62 16.23 -19.03 -7.60
N ALA A 63 16.65 -17.95 -8.28
CA ALA A 63 15.80 -16.79 -8.51
C ALA A 63 14.49 -17.17 -9.21
N LYS A 64 14.56 -18.10 -10.18
CA LYS A 64 13.39 -18.59 -10.90
C LYS A 64 12.40 -19.29 -9.95
N GLN A 65 12.91 -20.14 -9.07
CA GLN A 65 12.08 -20.85 -8.09
C GLN A 65 11.42 -19.89 -7.12
N PHE A 66 12.13 -18.85 -6.72
CA PHE A 66 11.59 -17.79 -5.87
C PHE A 66 10.43 -17.07 -6.57
N VAL A 67 10.60 -16.68 -7.83
CA VAL A 67 9.56 -16.03 -8.62
C VAL A 67 8.32 -16.92 -8.73
N GLU A 68 8.50 -18.20 -9.00
CA GLU A 68 7.37 -19.16 -9.08
C GLU A 68 6.63 -19.28 -7.75
N ARG A 69 7.39 -19.29 -6.64
CA ARG A 69 6.82 -19.34 -5.30
C ARG A 69 5.98 -18.08 -5.00
N VAL A 70 6.51 -16.91 -5.33
CA VAL A 70 5.82 -15.65 -5.12
C VAL A 70 4.55 -15.58 -5.98
N ASN A 71 4.63 -15.99 -7.23
CA ASN A 71 3.47 -16.01 -8.12
C ASN A 71 2.35 -16.91 -7.59
N ARG A 72 2.71 -18.04 -7.02
CA ARG A 72 1.71 -18.92 -6.37
C ARG A 72 1.07 -18.26 -5.17
N GLN A 73 1.84 -17.52 -4.35
CA GLN A 73 1.31 -16.81 -3.21
C GLN A 73 0.36 -15.69 -3.63
N LEU A 74 0.68 -14.96 -4.67
CA LEU A 74 -0.19 -13.92 -5.21
C LEU A 74 -1.50 -14.51 -5.72
N SER A 75 -1.46 -15.66 -6.38
CA SER A 75 -2.66 -16.36 -6.83
C SER A 75 -3.54 -16.82 -5.67
N ILE A 76 -2.93 -17.37 -4.62
CA ILE A 76 -3.64 -17.79 -3.41
C ILE A 76 -4.35 -16.61 -2.75
N ASN A 77 -3.73 -15.43 -2.77
CA ASN A 77 -4.30 -14.22 -2.20
C ASN A 77 -5.30 -13.53 -3.14
N ALA A 78 -5.68 -14.20 -4.22
CA ALA A 78 -6.63 -13.72 -5.22
C ALA A 78 -6.16 -12.47 -5.98
N ASP A 79 -4.87 -12.25 -6.05
CA ASP A 79 -4.30 -11.16 -6.83
C ASP A 79 -3.78 -11.69 -8.17
N TYR A 80 -4.72 -12.03 -9.04
CA TYR A 80 -4.42 -12.68 -10.32
C TYR A 80 -3.83 -11.74 -11.37
N ASN A 81 -3.94 -10.43 -11.14
CA ASN A 81 -3.51 -9.42 -12.11
C ASN A 81 -2.08 -8.93 -11.86
N THR A 82 -1.48 -9.31 -10.74
CA THR A 82 -0.15 -8.86 -10.37
C THR A 82 0.81 -10.04 -10.40
N THR A 83 1.92 -9.88 -11.08
CA THR A 83 2.99 -10.88 -11.13
C THR A 83 4.19 -10.42 -10.32
N ALA A 84 5.04 -11.36 -9.94
CA ALA A 84 6.26 -11.06 -9.18
C ALA A 84 7.16 -10.07 -9.93
N GLU A 85 7.25 -10.21 -11.24
CA GLU A 85 8.10 -9.33 -12.05
C GLU A 85 7.65 -7.88 -12.06
N GLU A 86 6.35 -7.63 -11.81
CA GLU A 86 5.80 -6.28 -11.74
C GLU A 86 6.04 -5.61 -10.39
N VAL A 87 6.30 -6.41 -9.35
CA VAL A 87 6.37 -5.93 -7.98
C VAL A 87 7.80 -5.64 -7.55
N PHE A 88 8.74 -6.48 -7.98
CA PHE A 88 10.13 -6.34 -7.54
C PHE A 88 11.11 -6.74 -8.65
N THR A 89 12.35 -6.30 -8.45
CA THR A 89 13.49 -6.73 -9.27
C THR A 89 14.55 -7.32 -8.37
N PHE A 90 15.36 -8.21 -8.91
CA PHE A 90 16.47 -8.77 -8.15
C PHE A 90 17.64 -7.81 -8.12
N THR A 91 18.16 -7.55 -6.92
CA THR A 91 19.43 -6.87 -6.74
C THR A 91 20.57 -7.87 -6.62
N ASP A 92 20.26 -9.12 -6.25
CA ASP A 92 21.19 -10.24 -6.24
C ASP A 92 20.43 -11.51 -6.60
N LYS A 93 20.93 -12.23 -7.62
CA LYS A 93 20.32 -13.49 -8.09
C LYS A 93 21.09 -14.72 -7.64
N LYS A 94 22.11 -14.55 -6.81
CA LYS A 94 22.94 -15.66 -6.38
C LYS A 94 22.15 -16.60 -5.47
N THR A 95 22.16 -17.88 -5.79
CA THR A 95 21.46 -18.92 -5.01
C THR A 95 21.95 -18.90 -3.55
N GLY A 96 21.00 -18.85 -2.63
CA GLY A 96 21.28 -18.73 -1.20
C GLY A 96 21.53 -17.30 -0.72
N GLN A 97 21.61 -16.34 -1.65
CA GLN A 97 21.86 -14.93 -1.35
C GLN A 97 20.94 -14.02 -2.16
N LEU A 98 19.73 -14.48 -2.47
CA LEU A 98 18.77 -13.69 -3.23
C LEU A 98 18.43 -12.40 -2.50
N ALA A 99 18.43 -11.30 -3.23
CA ALA A 99 18.02 -10.00 -2.71
C ALA A 99 17.13 -9.32 -3.74
N ILE A 100 16.11 -8.65 -3.28
CA ILE A 100 15.12 -8.00 -4.12
C ILE A 100 14.88 -6.56 -3.71
N TYR A 101 14.49 -5.75 -4.69
CA TYR A 101 14.08 -4.37 -4.49
C TYR A 101 12.63 -4.23 -4.94
N LYS A 102 11.77 -3.82 -4.02
CA LYS A 102 10.37 -3.61 -4.30
C LYS A 102 10.20 -2.31 -5.08
N GLN A 103 9.42 -2.35 -6.16
CA GLN A 103 9.12 -1.17 -6.96
C GLN A 103 7.82 -1.39 -7.72
N TYR A 104 6.74 -0.86 -7.21
CA TYR A 104 5.44 -0.93 -7.88
C TYR A 104 4.55 0.21 -7.43
N ALA A 105 3.42 0.38 -8.12
CA ALA A 105 2.46 1.42 -7.79
C ALA A 105 1.03 0.87 -7.90
N ILE A 106 0.16 1.37 -7.02
CA ILE A 106 -1.27 1.10 -7.07
C ILE A 106 -1.97 2.40 -7.38
N THR A 107 -2.71 2.44 -8.47
CA THR A 107 -3.45 3.62 -8.91
C THR A 107 -4.94 3.43 -8.60
N ASN A 108 -5.50 4.38 -7.89
CA ASN A 108 -6.93 4.41 -7.58
C ASN A 108 -7.54 5.69 -8.14
N ASN A 109 -8.63 5.56 -8.88
CA ASN A 109 -9.35 6.73 -9.36
C ASN A 109 -9.98 7.46 -8.18
N PHE A 110 -9.64 8.73 -8.04
CA PHE A 110 -10.14 9.55 -6.96
C PHE A 110 -11.41 10.30 -7.37
N PHE A 111 -11.36 10.96 -8.52
CA PHE A 111 -12.47 11.75 -9.00
C PHE A 111 -12.30 12.01 -10.49
N SER A 112 -13.26 11.57 -11.30
CA SER A 112 -13.24 11.81 -12.75
C SER A 112 -11.89 11.42 -13.38
N ASN A 113 -11.08 12.40 -13.77
CA ASN A 113 -9.77 12.20 -14.40
C ASN A 113 -8.59 12.38 -13.42
N ILE A 114 -8.87 12.38 -12.10
CA ILE A 114 -7.84 12.52 -11.07
C ILE A 114 -7.63 11.18 -10.41
N ASP A 115 -6.40 10.69 -10.41
CA ASP A 115 -6.02 9.43 -9.79
C ASP A 115 -5.07 9.66 -8.62
N ILE A 116 -5.21 8.80 -7.61
CA ILE A 116 -4.25 8.72 -6.50
C ILE A 116 -3.31 7.56 -6.82
N VAL A 117 -2.02 7.85 -6.93
CA VAL A 117 -1.00 6.84 -7.19
C VAL A 117 -0.23 6.59 -5.90
N ASN A 118 -0.31 5.36 -5.42
CA ASN A 118 0.48 4.91 -4.26
C ASN A 118 1.71 4.19 -4.80
N ARG A 119 2.88 4.78 -4.62
CA ARG A 119 4.15 4.19 -5.07
C ARG A 119 4.86 3.56 -3.89
N PHE A 120 5.35 2.36 -4.10
CA PHE A 120 6.05 1.58 -3.08
C PHE A 120 7.40 1.19 -3.63
N GLU A 121 8.46 1.65 -2.98
CA GLU A 121 9.83 1.40 -3.40
C GLU A 121 10.70 1.15 -2.17
N GLY A 122 11.57 0.16 -2.24
CA GLY A 122 12.52 -0.11 -1.17
C GLY A 122 13.10 -1.52 -1.23
N ASP A 123 14.19 -1.71 -0.56
CA ASP A 123 14.79 -3.03 -0.40
C ASP A 123 13.92 -3.90 0.51
N ILE A 124 13.77 -5.16 0.14
CA ILE A 124 13.07 -6.14 0.98
C ILE A 124 14.14 -6.85 1.81
N GLU A 125 14.03 -6.71 3.12
CA GLU A 125 14.90 -7.44 4.05
C GLU A 125 14.31 -8.81 4.32
N MET A 126 15.18 -9.82 4.45
CA MET A 126 14.71 -11.14 4.86
C MET A 126 14.10 -11.07 6.25
N ALA A 127 13.04 -11.86 6.48
CA ALA A 127 12.49 -12.02 7.80
C ALA A 127 13.57 -12.52 8.76
N ALA A 128 13.50 -12.06 10.02
CA ALA A 128 14.46 -12.52 11.00
C ALA A 128 14.31 -14.02 11.23
N ALA A 129 15.43 -14.73 11.21
CA ALA A 129 15.46 -16.14 11.56
C ALA A 129 15.33 -16.28 13.08
N GLU A 130 14.34 -17.04 13.52
CA GLU A 130 14.13 -17.32 14.95
C GLU A 130 14.51 -18.74 15.31
#